data_fc3f58f74bc05434ee4c6e46ed169891
#
_entry.id   fc3f58f74bc05434ee4c6e46ed169891
#
_cell.length_a   1.000
_cell.length_b   1.000
_cell.length_c   1.000
_cell.angle_alpha   90.00
_cell.angle_beta   90.00
_cell.angle_gamma   90.00
#
_symmetry.space_group_name_H-M   'P 1'
#
loop_
_entity.id
_entity.type
_entity.pdbx_description
1 polymer ?
#
loop_
_entity_poly.entity_id
_entity_poly.type
_entity_poly.pdbx_seq_one_letter_code
_entity_poly.pdbx_strand_id
1 'polypeptide(L)'
;MKGRGATLEVEDLVLTFGGITAVKSVSFTAQASELLAMVGPNGAGKTALLNCINGIYRPQAGSIRLDGIDVIGRPLHTMAELGIGRAFQHAELFPHLTVVENLLIGRHAKFRAGLWASGIYFGKGLKEEVEERRQVEEIIDFFELYRHRDTPVGALPFGIQKMVGVARALALEPKLLLLDEPCTGLIREERENLARFLLRISHEIGPTILWVEHDMQMVSDLAHRVVVLNHGAKIVEGVPDDIRRAPDVIAAYLGQASV
;
A
#
# COMPACT_ATOMS: atom_id res chain seq x y z
N MET A 1 -9.63 -5.48 -14.87
CA MET A 1 -9.07 -5.78 -13.53
C MET A 1 -10.22 -5.92 -12.53
N LYS A 2 -10.52 -7.08 -11.96
CA LYS A 2 -11.38 -7.23 -10.77
C LYS A 2 -10.61 -8.11 -9.80
N GLY A 3 -9.97 -7.50 -8.80
CA GLY A 3 -9.30 -8.19 -7.71
C GLY A 3 -10.31 -8.54 -6.62
N ARG A 4 -10.20 -9.71 -6.02
CA ARG A 4 -10.93 -10.04 -4.81
C ARG A 4 -10.02 -9.65 -3.64
N GLY A 5 -10.44 -8.70 -2.81
CA GLY A 5 -9.72 -8.33 -1.59
C GLY A 5 -9.49 -9.54 -0.69
N ALA A 6 -8.41 -9.55 0.07
CA ALA A 6 -8.10 -10.57 1.07
C ALA A 6 -8.34 -10.04 2.48
N THR A 7 -8.69 -10.91 3.40
CA THR A 7 -8.74 -10.57 4.83
C THR A 7 -7.31 -10.55 5.39
N LEU A 8 -6.92 -9.45 6.03
CA LEU A 8 -5.68 -9.32 6.78
C LEU A 8 -5.99 -9.40 8.29
N GLU A 9 -5.38 -10.37 8.96
CA GLU A 9 -5.47 -10.54 10.41
C GLU A 9 -4.11 -10.30 11.05
N VAL A 10 -4.04 -9.42 12.01
CA VAL A 10 -2.86 -9.14 12.83
C VAL A 10 -3.23 -9.38 14.28
N GLU A 11 -2.51 -10.27 14.98
CA GLU A 11 -2.79 -10.67 16.34
C GLU A 11 -1.54 -10.51 17.22
N ASP A 12 -1.69 -9.75 18.29
CA ASP A 12 -0.69 -9.53 19.36
C ASP A 12 0.73 -9.25 18.86
N LEU A 13 0.84 -8.47 17.79
CA LEU A 13 2.09 -8.20 17.11
C LEU A 13 3.03 -7.36 17.96
N VAL A 14 4.25 -7.87 18.19
CA VAL A 14 5.30 -7.16 18.92
C VAL A 14 6.54 -7.00 18.05
N LEU A 15 7.01 -5.76 17.91
CA LEU A 15 8.26 -5.44 17.23
C LEU A 15 9.13 -4.54 18.10
N THR A 16 10.37 -4.99 18.35
CA THR A 16 11.35 -4.27 19.16
C THR A 16 12.66 -4.12 18.40
N PHE A 17 13.24 -2.92 18.46
CA PHE A 17 14.57 -2.60 17.95
C PHE A 17 15.48 -2.21 19.14
N GLY A 18 16.46 -3.05 19.45
CA GLY A 18 17.30 -2.84 20.63
C GLY A 18 16.44 -2.71 21.89
N GLY A 19 16.48 -1.56 22.58
CA GLY A 19 15.66 -1.28 23.77
C GLY A 19 14.32 -0.63 23.51
N ILE A 20 13.94 -0.36 22.24
CA ILE A 20 12.72 0.39 21.90
C ILE A 20 11.68 -0.56 21.29
N THR A 21 10.51 -0.67 21.92
CA THR A 21 9.38 -1.41 21.39
C THR A 21 8.57 -0.51 20.46
N ALA A 22 8.71 -0.73 19.15
CA ALA A 22 8.04 0.05 18.12
C ALA A 22 6.57 -0.37 17.89
N VAL A 23 6.24 -1.66 18.12
CA VAL A 23 4.86 -2.20 18.08
C VAL A 23 4.64 -3.02 19.33
N LYS A 24 3.57 -2.70 20.09
CA LYS A 24 3.30 -3.24 21.44
C LYS A 24 1.98 -4.01 21.45
N SER A 25 2.03 -5.30 21.12
CA SER A 25 0.85 -6.20 21.14
C SER A 25 -0.35 -5.60 20.37
N VAL A 26 -0.11 -5.25 19.08
CA VAL A 26 -1.14 -4.66 18.24
C VAL A 26 -1.94 -5.77 17.57
N SER A 27 -3.29 -5.69 17.70
CA SER A 27 -4.22 -6.61 17.05
C SER A 27 -5.30 -5.84 16.31
N PHE A 28 -5.56 -6.18 15.04
CA PHE A 28 -6.66 -5.69 14.23
C PHE A 28 -6.90 -6.62 13.04
N THR A 29 -8.06 -6.47 12.41
CA THR A 29 -8.41 -7.18 11.18
C THR A 29 -8.84 -6.17 10.12
N ALA A 30 -8.30 -6.25 8.90
CA ALA A 30 -8.87 -5.58 7.74
C ALA A 30 -9.70 -6.61 6.95
N GLN A 31 -10.99 -6.31 6.77
CA GLN A 31 -11.90 -7.19 6.04
C GLN A 31 -11.61 -7.18 4.54
N ALA A 32 -11.99 -8.24 3.83
CA ALA A 32 -11.83 -8.29 2.38
C ALA A 32 -12.51 -7.10 1.71
N SER A 33 -11.77 -6.42 0.80
CA SER A 33 -12.20 -5.21 0.08
C SER A 33 -12.50 -3.99 0.96
N GLU A 34 -12.02 -3.99 2.22
CA GLU A 34 -12.10 -2.83 3.10
C GLU A 34 -10.98 -1.83 2.79
N LEU A 35 -11.30 -0.53 2.85
CA LEU A 35 -10.32 0.54 2.98
C LEU A 35 -10.18 0.87 4.47
N LEU A 36 -9.16 0.29 5.10
CA LEU A 36 -8.81 0.51 6.49
C LEU A 36 -7.71 1.56 6.58
N ALA A 37 -7.98 2.68 7.26
CA ALA A 37 -6.94 3.67 7.54
C ALA A 37 -6.25 3.37 8.86
N MET A 38 -4.94 3.62 8.90
CA MET A 38 -4.13 3.59 10.11
C MET A 38 -3.56 4.98 10.37
N VAL A 39 -3.95 5.59 11.47
CA VAL A 39 -3.55 6.94 11.82
C VAL A 39 -2.81 6.97 13.16
N GLY A 40 -2.15 8.09 13.44
CA GLY A 40 -1.44 8.31 14.69
C GLY A 40 -0.28 9.26 14.51
N PRO A 41 0.29 9.75 15.61
CA PRO A 41 1.43 10.66 15.60
C PRO A 41 2.67 10.07 14.91
N ASN A 42 3.64 10.95 14.60
CA ASN A 42 4.96 10.50 14.12
C ASN A 42 5.63 9.64 15.21
N GLY A 43 6.23 8.52 14.79
CA GLY A 43 6.80 7.56 15.75
C GLY A 43 5.79 6.63 16.45
N ALA A 44 4.50 6.67 16.09
CA ALA A 44 3.47 5.77 16.65
C ALA A 44 3.63 4.29 16.26
N GLY A 45 4.54 3.94 15.34
CA GLY A 45 4.79 2.56 14.90
C GLY A 45 4.10 2.15 13.59
N LYS A 46 3.40 3.07 12.90
CA LYS A 46 2.63 2.79 11.67
C LYS A 46 3.46 2.13 10.57
N THR A 47 4.54 2.78 10.14
CA THR A 47 5.45 2.24 9.11
C THR A 47 6.15 0.96 9.57
N ALA A 48 6.47 0.83 10.87
CA ALA A 48 7.05 -0.38 11.43
C ALA A 48 6.09 -1.57 11.30
N LEU A 49 4.80 -1.34 11.57
CA LEU A 49 3.75 -2.33 11.39
C LEU A 49 3.58 -2.72 9.91
N LEU A 50 3.51 -1.74 8.99
CA LEU A 50 3.48 -2.03 7.53
C LEU A 50 4.70 -2.84 7.09
N ASN A 51 5.88 -2.55 7.63
CA ASN A 51 7.09 -3.31 7.34
C ASN A 51 7.02 -4.76 7.83
N CYS A 52 6.34 -5.04 8.95
CA CYS A 52 6.07 -6.40 9.40
C CYS A 52 5.11 -7.12 8.43
N ILE A 53 4.02 -6.47 8.02
CA ILE A 53 3.02 -7.05 7.10
C ILE A 53 3.66 -7.35 5.73
N ASN A 54 4.54 -6.46 5.26
CA ASN A 54 5.25 -6.66 3.98
C ASN A 54 6.49 -7.58 4.10
N GLY A 55 6.75 -8.16 5.28
CA GLY A 55 7.86 -9.10 5.51
C GLY A 55 9.26 -8.46 5.58
N ILE A 56 9.38 -7.13 5.60
CA ILE A 56 10.66 -6.42 5.75
C ILE A 56 11.20 -6.58 7.18
N TYR A 57 10.32 -6.50 8.18
CA TYR A 57 10.69 -6.73 9.57
C TYR A 57 10.06 -8.02 10.08
N ARG A 58 10.83 -8.78 10.85
CA ARG A 58 10.34 -9.97 11.53
C ARG A 58 9.95 -9.59 12.96
N PRO A 59 8.66 -9.67 13.34
CA PRO A 59 8.22 -9.41 14.70
C PRO A 59 8.74 -10.49 15.65
N GLN A 60 8.88 -10.15 16.94
CA GLN A 60 9.31 -11.07 17.99
C GLN A 60 8.15 -11.92 18.53
N ALA A 61 6.91 -11.42 18.44
CA ALA A 61 5.72 -12.15 18.85
C ALA A 61 4.50 -11.75 18.03
N GLY A 62 3.45 -12.52 18.12
CA GLY A 62 2.19 -12.33 17.38
C GLY A 62 2.14 -13.07 16.06
N SER A 63 1.06 -12.87 15.34
CA SER A 63 0.83 -13.47 14.01
C SER A 63 0.31 -12.45 13.01
N ILE A 64 0.62 -12.67 11.71
CA ILE A 64 0.07 -11.93 10.59
C ILE A 64 -0.41 -12.94 9.57
N ARG A 65 -1.71 -12.91 9.23
CA ARG A 65 -2.31 -13.82 8.25
C ARG A 65 -3.02 -13.05 7.14
N LEU A 66 -2.84 -13.51 5.92
CA LEU A 66 -3.59 -13.04 4.74
C LEU A 66 -4.43 -14.20 4.20
N ASP A 67 -5.75 -14.08 4.25
CA ASP A 67 -6.70 -15.18 3.95
C ASP A 67 -6.34 -16.46 4.72
N GLY A 68 -5.98 -16.35 6.02
CA GLY A 68 -5.57 -17.46 6.88
C GLY A 68 -4.13 -17.97 6.63
N ILE A 69 -3.41 -17.45 5.64
CA ILE A 69 -2.03 -17.83 5.33
C ILE A 69 -1.06 -16.98 6.15
N ASP A 70 -0.25 -17.60 7.01
CA ASP A 70 0.79 -16.90 7.76
C ASP A 70 1.85 -16.31 6.82
N VAL A 71 2.18 -15.02 7.00
CA VAL A 71 3.15 -14.30 6.20
C VAL A 71 4.48 -14.07 6.92
N ILE A 72 4.54 -14.29 8.26
CA ILE A 72 5.74 -14.04 9.05
C ILE A 72 6.88 -14.99 8.64
N GLY A 73 8.05 -14.41 8.40
CA GLY A 73 9.27 -15.18 8.09
C GLY A 73 9.31 -15.73 6.67
N ARG A 74 8.33 -15.40 5.83
CA ARG A 74 8.41 -15.72 4.40
C ARG A 74 9.40 -14.81 3.68
N PRO A 75 10.06 -15.29 2.62
CA PRO A 75 10.93 -14.45 1.79
C PRO A 75 10.14 -13.29 1.15
N LEU A 76 10.77 -12.11 1.01
CA LEU A 76 10.12 -10.91 0.47
C LEU A 76 9.48 -11.11 -0.91
N HIS A 77 10.11 -11.89 -1.79
CA HIS A 77 9.55 -12.14 -3.12
C HIS A 77 8.21 -12.89 -3.08
N THR A 78 7.97 -13.71 -2.05
CA THR A 78 6.70 -14.43 -1.91
C THR A 78 5.55 -13.52 -1.49
N MET A 79 5.80 -12.32 -0.97
CA MET A 79 4.75 -11.36 -0.63
C MET A 79 3.98 -10.92 -1.89
N ALA A 80 4.70 -10.68 -2.98
CA ALA A 80 4.08 -10.38 -4.27
C ALA A 80 3.24 -11.56 -4.80
N GLU A 81 3.71 -12.80 -4.65
CA GLU A 81 2.98 -14.01 -5.05
C GLU A 81 1.71 -14.22 -4.21
N LEU A 82 1.74 -13.86 -2.92
CA LEU A 82 0.57 -13.86 -2.04
C LEU A 82 -0.44 -12.76 -2.38
N GLY A 83 -0.05 -11.80 -3.22
CA GLY A 83 -0.86 -10.68 -3.63
C GLY A 83 -0.78 -9.47 -2.69
N ILE A 84 0.35 -9.27 -2.00
CA ILE A 84 0.63 -8.06 -1.24
C ILE A 84 1.37 -7.08 -2.14
N GLY A 85 0.72 -5.96 -2.49
CA GLY A 85 1.33 -4.84 -3.20
C GLY A 85 1.60 -3.68 -2.25
N ARG A 86 2.69 -2.94 -2.44
CA ARG A 86 3.03 -1.78 -1.62
C ARG A 86 3.43 -0.58 -2.45
N ALA A 87 2.83 0.57 -2.17
CA ALA A 87 3.35 1.88 -2.58
C ALA A 87 4.06 2.51 -1.37
N PHE A 88 5.36 2.79 -1.55
CA PHE A 88 6.21 3.35 -0.50
C PHE A 88 6.02 4.87 -0.41
N GLN A 89 6.29 5.45 0.77
CA GLN A 89 6.25 6.90 1.04
C GLN A 89 7.12 7.69 0.06
N HIS A 90 8.35 7.25 -0.20
CA HIS A 90 9.13 7.70 -1.34
C HIS A 90 8.87 6.71 -2.48
N ALA A 91 8.32 7.22 -3.57
CA ALA A 91 8.09 6.38 -4.74
C ALA A 91 9.45 5.84 -5.20
N GLU A 92 9.78 4.59 -4.79
CA GLU A 92 11.02 3.90 -5.20
C GLU A 92 10.94 3.52 -6.68
N LEU A 93 10.73 4.54 -7.51
CA LEU A 93 10.61 4.40 -8.96
C LEU A 93 12.01 4.39 -9.58
N PHE A 94 12.10 3.79 -10.74
CA PHE A 94 13.31 3.84 -11.57
C PHE A 94 13.26 5.13 -12.39
N PRO A 95 14.00 6.20 -12.01
CA PRO A 95 13.80 7.53 -12.54
C PRO A 95 14.15 7.66 -14.03
N HIS A 96 15.03 6.79 -14.53
CA HIS A 96 15.45 6.77 -15.93
C HIS A 96 14.55 5.95 -16.84
N LEU A 97 13.67 5.12 -16.24
CA LEU A 97 12.69 4.34 -16.98
C LEU A 97 11.39 5.13 -17.16
N THR A 98 10.71 4.84 -18.26
CA THR A 98 9.39 5.41 -18.57
C THR A 98 8.31 4.92 -17.60
N VAL A 99 7.14 5.54 -17.64
CA VAL A 99 5.96 5.08 -16.87
C VAL A 99 5.63 3.64 -17.23
N VAL A 100 5.54 3.29 -18.52
CA VAL A 100 5.26 1.92 -18.98
C VAL A 100 6.26 0.93 -18.40
N GLU A 101 7.56 1.22 -18.47
CA GLU A 101 8.61 0.34 -17.96
C GLU A 101 8.55 0.16 -16.45
N ASN A 102 8.27 1.24 -15.69
CA ASN A 102 8.06 1.15 -14.25
C ASN A 102 6.87 0.25 -13.89
N LEU A 103 5.76 0.34 -14.63
CA LEU A 103 4.59 -0.50 -14.41
C LEU A 103 4.85 -1.96 -14.80
N LEU A 104 5.58 -2.22 -15.88
CA LEU A 104 5.99 -3.57 -16.28
C LEU A 104 6.86 -4.25 -15.20
N ILE A 105 7.76 -3.49 -14.54
CA ILE A 105 8.52 -4.01 -13.37
C ILE A 105 7.57 -4.41 -12.25
N GLY A 106 6.51 -3.63 -11.99
CA GLY A 106 5.47 -3.98 -11.02
C GLY A 106 4.80 -5.33 -11.30
N ARG A 107 4.75 -5.74 -12.57
CA ARG A 107 4.17 -7.03 -13.00
C ARG A 107 5.18 -8.20 -13.01
N HIS A 108 6.45 -7.94 -12.72
CA HIS A 108 7.51 -8.97 -12.82
C HIS A 108 7.17 -10.28 -12.08
N ALA A 109 6.51 -10.20 -10.92
CA ALA A 109 6.08 -11.39 -10.16
C ALA A 109 4.99 -12.23 -10.88
N LYS A 110 4.34 -11.69 -11.91
CA LYS A 110 3.33 -12.38 -12.72
C LYS A 110 3.93 -13.13 -13.91
N PHE A 111 5.13 -12.76 -14.36
CA PHE A 111 5.81 -13.44 -15.46
C PHE A 111 6.15 -14.87 -15.07
N ARG A 112 5.52 -15.85 -15.72
CA ARG A 112 5.74 -17.29 -15.52
C ARG A 112 6.79 -17.85 -16.47
N ALA A 113 7.10 -17.15 -17.56
CA ALA A 113 8.14 -17.56 -18.49
C ALA A 113 9.51 -17.44 -17.80
N GLY A 114 10.10 -18.58 -17.42
CA GLY A 114 11.45 -18.62 -16.87
C GLY A 114 12.47 -18.04 -17.86
N LEU A 115 13.68 -17.65 -17.36
CA LEU A 115 14.79 -17.06 -18.13
C LEU A 115 15.11 -17.80 -19.44
N TRP A 116 14.84 -19.09 -19.52
CA TRP A 116 15.05 -19.93 -20.72
C TRP A 116 13.97 -19.72 -21.80
N ALA A 117 12.75 -19.32 -21.46
CA ALA A 117 11.68 -19.05 -22.43
C ALA A 117 11.81 -17.65 -23.05
N SER A 118 12.44 -16.71 -22.36
CA SER A 118 12.72 -15.35 -22.86
C SER A 118 13.77 -15.34 -23.99
N GLY A 119 14.58 -16.38 -24.13
CA GLY A 119 15.58 -16.52 -25.20
C GLY A 119 15.03 -17.05 -26.53
N ILE A 120 13.80 -17.60 -26.52
CA ILE A 120 13.15 -18.12 -27.74
C ILE A 120 11.93 -17.23 -28.02
N TYR A 121 12.11 -16.24 -28.84
CA TYR A 121 11.11 -15.24 -29.27
C TYR A 121 9.89 -15.80 -30.02
N PHE A 122 9.54 -17.09 -29.84
CA PHE A 122 8.45 -17.76 -30.54
C PHE A 122 7.48 -18.47 -29.58
N GLY A 123 6.20 -18.14 -29.66
CA GLY A 123 5.10 -18.91 -29.09
C GLY A 123 4.52 -18.35 -27.79
N LYS A 124 4.63 -19.11 -26.69
CA LYS A 124 3.96 -18.77 -25.41
C LYS A 124 4.48 -17.50 -24.74
N GLY A 125 5.80 -17.24 -24.82
CA GLY A 125 6.41 -16.05 -24.20
C GLY A 125 5.92 -14.73 -24.84
N LEU A 126 5.76 -14.68 -26.15
CA LEU A 126 5.25 -13.49 -26.83
C LEU A 126 3.78 -13.19 -26.45
N LYS A 127 2.95 -14.22 -26.30
CA LYS A 127 1.56 -14.04 -25.88
C LYS A 127 1.45 -13.53 -24.45
N GLU A 128 2.30 -14.03 -23.56
CA GLU A 128 2.39 -13.57 -22.16
C GLU A 128 2.84 -12.12 -22.12
N GLU A 129 3.88 -11.74 -22.85
CA GLU A 129 4.36 -10.35 -22.91
C GLU A 129 3.29 -9.39 -23.45
N VAL A 130 2.57 -9.77 -24.51
CA VAL A 130 1.47 -8.96 -25.05
C VAL A 130 0.35 -8.78 -24.02
N GLU A 131 -0.01 -9.84 -23.29
CA GLU A 131 -1.03 -9.76 -22.23
C GLU A 131 -0.58 -8.86 -21.09
N GLU A 132 0.68 -8.98 -20.62
CA GLU A 132 1.21 -8.14 -19.55
C GLU A 132 1.27 -6.65 -19.96
N ARG A 133 1.64 -6.37 -21.22
CA ARG A 133 1.57 -5.01 -21.78
C ARG A 133 0.15 -4.48 -21.82
N ARG A 134 -0.83 -5.30 -22.23
CA ARG A 134 -2.24 -4.92 -22.22
C ARG A 134 -2.74 -4.54 -20.84
N GLN A 135 -2.37 -5.32 -19.82
CA GLN A 135 -2.70 -5.02 -18.42
C GLN A 135 -2.07 -3.70 -17.95
N VAL A 136 -0.84 -3.41 -18.36
CA VAL A 136 -0.18 -2.13 -18.06
C VAL A 136 -0.90 -0.95 -18.73
N GLU A 137 -1.33 -1.09 -19.98
CA GLU A 137 -2.11 -0.04 -20.66
C GLU A 137 -3.45 0.21 -19.96
N GLU A 138 -4.15 -0.84 -19.47
CA GLU A 138 -5.37 -0.68 -18.68
C GLU A 138 -5.13 0.14 -17.41
N ILE A 139 -3.96 -0.04 -16.76
CA ILE A 139 -3.58 0.74 -15.57
C ILE A 139 -3.25 2.18 -15.94
N ILE A 140 -2.54 2.41 -17.04
CA ILE A 140 -2.23 3.74 -17.56
C ILE A 140 -3.52 4.51 -17.84
N ASP A 141 -4.49 3.88 -18.48
CA ASP A 141 -5.80 4.46 -18.75
C ASP A 141 -6.57 4.73 -17.46
N PHE A 142 -6.57 3.77 -16.52
CA PHE A 142 -7.22 3.92 -15.22
C PHE A 142 -6.73 5.13 -14.44
N PHE A 143 -5.40 5.38 -14.43
CA PHE A 143 -4.77 6.52 -13.74
C PHE A 143 -4.67 7.78 -14.61
N GLU A 144 -5.22 7.76 -15.84
CA GLU A 144 -5.17 8.90 -16.76
C GLU A 144 -3.73 9.33 -17.12
N LEU A 145 -2.78 8.37 -17.10
CA LEU A 145 -1.34 8.60 -17.32
C LEU A 145 -0.94 8.54 -18.81
N TYR A 146 -1.88 8.43 -19.73
CA TYR A 146 -1.62 8.22 -21.16
C TYR A 146 -0.62 9.22 -21.76
N ARG A 147 -0.75 10.51 -21.40
CA ARG A 147 0.15 11.56 -21.90
C ARG A 147 1.58 11.44 -21.40
N HIS A 148 1.81 10.69 -20.34
CA HIS A 148 3.10 10.52 -19.67
C HIS A 148 3.71 9.13 -19.88
N ARG A 149 3.02 8.23 -20.61
CA ARG A 149 3.37 6.82 -20.70
C ARG A 149 4.82 6.54 -21.11
N ASP A 150 5.34 7.30 -22.07
CA ASP A 150 6.68 7.15 -22.63
C ASP A 150 7.69 8.16 -22.03
N THR A 151 7.30 8.90 -20.98
CA THR A 151 8.15 9.87 -20.31
C THR A 151 8.93 9.20 -19.19
N PRO A 152 10.25 9.40 -19.07
CA PRO A 152 11.03 8.97 -17.92
C PRO A 152 10.44 9.55 -16.62
N VAL A 153 10.23 8.69 -15.62
CA VAL A 153 9.50 9.07 -14.40
C VAL A 153 10.19 10.20 -13.64
N GLY A 154 11.55 10.25 -13.68
CA GLY A 154 12.31 11.32 -13.03
C GLY A 154 12.08 12.72 -13.64
N ALA A 155 11.53 12.83 -14.85
CA ALA A 155 11.17 14.09 -15.48
C ALA A 155 9.74 14.56 -15.20
N LEU A 156 8.94 13.75 -14.51
CA LEU A 156 7.54 14.05 -14.21
C LEU A 156 7.39 14.92 -12.95
N PRO A 157 6.32 15.73 -12.84
CA PRO A 157 5.94 16.39 -11.60
C PRO A 157 5.79 15.38 -10.44
N PHE A 158 6.11 15.82 -9.23
CA PHE A 158 6.13 14.96 -8.04
C PHE A 158 4.78 14.22 -7.80
N GLY A 159 3.65 14.93 -7.96
CA GLY A 159 2.32 14.32 -7.83
C GLY A 159 2.08 13.20 -8.83
N ILE A 160 2.56 13.35 -10.08
CA ILE A 160 2.47 12.29 -11.09
C ILE A 160 3.38 11.10 -10.72
N GLN A 161 4.60 11.36 -10.22
CA GLN A 161 5.48 10.29 -9.72
C GLN A 161 4.80 9.48 -8.60
N LYS A 162 4.12 10.13 -7.66
CA LYS A 162 3.35 9.47 -6.61
C LYS A 162 2.25 8.58 -7.18
N MET A 163 1.50 9.08 -8.18
CA MET A 163 0.48 8.29 -8.87
C MET A 163 1.08 7.07 -9.58
N VAL A 164 2.22 7.22 -10.26
CA VAL A 164 2.94 6.10 -10.88
C VAL A 164 3.36 5.07 -9.81
N GLY A 165 3.77 5.50 -8.61
CA GLY A 165 4.09 4.60 -7.49
C GLY A 165 2.91 3.74 -7.06
N VAL A 166 1.72 4.34 -6.91
CA VAL A 166 0.47 3.62 -6.60
C VAL A 166 0.06 2.71 -7.77
N ALA A 167 0.15 3.21 -9.01
CA ALA A 167 -0.16 2.45 -10.22
C ALA A 167 0.76 1.22 -10.35
N ARG A 168 2.06 1.33 -10.03
CA ARG A 168 3.00 0.21 -10.03
C ARG A 168 2.66 -0.85 -8.99
N ALA A 169 2.27 -0.42 -7.78
CA ALA A 169 1.82 -1.36 -6.76
C ALA A 169 0.52 -2.08 -7.19
N LEU A 170 -0.39 -1.37 -7.86
CA LEU A 170 -1.62 -1.92 -8.40
C LEU A 170 -1.37 -2.86 -9.60
N ALA A 171 -0.29 -2.64 -10.36
CA ALA A 171 0.09 -3.48 -11.48
C ALA A 171 0.34 -4.94 -11.07
N LEU A 172 0.68 -5.21 -9.83
CA LEU A 172 0.77 -6.55 -9.26
C LEU A 172 -0.61 -7.26 -9.20
N GLU A 173 -1.73 -6.55 -9.40
CA GLU A 173 -3.10 -7.03 -9.12
C GLU A 173 -3.22 -7.54 -7.67
N PRO A 174 -2.92 -6.69 -6.70
CA PRO A 174 -2.82 -7.12 -5.31
C PRO A 174 -4.18 -7.46 -4.73
N LYS A 175 -4.22 -8.44 -3.82
CA LYS A 175 -5.35 -8.70 -2.93
C LYS A 175 -5.34 -7.75 -1.72
N LEU A 176 -4.12 -7.36 -1.28
CA LEU A 176 -3.86 -6.40 -0.23
C LEU A 176 -2.93 -5.31 -0.76
N LEU A 177 -3.40 -4.07 -0.77
CA LEU A 177 -2.62 -2.89 -1.16
C LEU A 177 -2.21 -2.12 0.11
N LEU A 178 -0.91 -2.00 0.33
CA LEU A 178 -0.33 -1.24 1.44
C LEU A 178 0.09 0.14 0.93
N LEU A 179 -0.44 1.20 1.54
CA LEU A 179 -0.12 2.59 1.20
C LEU A 179 0.48 3.28 2.43
N ASP A 180 1.71 3.77 2.28
CA ASP A 180 2.46 4.42 3.36
C ASP A 180 2.57 5.92 3.07
N GLU A 181 1.69 6.73 3.64
CA GLU A 181 1.61 8.20 3.49
C GLU A 181 1.72 8.67 2.01
N PRO A 182 0.90 8.16 1.10
CA PRO A 182 1.01 8.46 -0.32
C PRO A 182 0.78 9.94 -0.64
N CYS A 183 0.06 10.65 0.23
CA CYS A 183 -0.31 12.06 0.05
C CYS A 183 0.74 13.05 0.59
N THR A 184 1.78 12.56 1.28
CA THR A 184 2.84 13.42 1.85
C THR A 184 3.59 14.16 0.74
N GLY A 185 3.72 15.49 0.90
CA GLY A 185 4.40 16.37 -0.06
C GLY A 185 3.55 16.83 -1.24
N LEU A 186 2.30 16.38 -1.37
CA LEU A 186 1.37 16.80 -2.41
C LEU A 186 0.69 18.11 -2.05
N ILE A 187 0.46 18.97 -3.05
CA ILE A 187 -0.43 20.13 -2.93
C ILE A 187 -1.90 19.66 -2.87
N ARG A 188 -2.81 20.54 -2.48
CA ARG A 188 -4.22 20.21 -2.26
C ARG A 188 -4.87 19.52 -3.47
N GLU A 189 -4.69 20.08 -4.66
CA GLU A 189 -5.26 19.55 -5.90
C GLU A 189 -4.75 18.13 -6.21
N GLU A 190 -3.45 17.89 -6.03
CA GLU A 190 -2.84 16.57 -6.22
C GLU A 190 -3.37 15.55 -5.21
N ARG A 191 -3.60 15.96 -3.95
CA ARG A 191 -4.20 15.12 -2.90
C ARG A 191 -5.63 14.74 -3.25
N GLU A 192 -6.46 15.70 -3.67
CA GLU A 192 -7.83 15.45 -4.10
C GLU A 192 -7.87 14.50 -5.30
N ASN A 193 -6.95 14.64 -6.24
CA ASN A 193 -6.84 13.75 -7.38
C ASN A 193 -6.43 12.32 -6.95
N LEU A 194 -5.44 12.18 -6.08
CA LEU A 194 -5.04 10.87 -5.55
C LEU A 194 -6.18 10.22 -4.75
N ALA A 195 -6.91 10.99 -3.93
CA ALA A 195 -8.09 10.54 -3.20
C ALA A 195 -9.16 9.95 -4.14
N ARG A 196 -9.43 10.64 -5.27
CA ARG A 196 -10.34 10.16 -6.30
C ARG A 196 -9.90 8.79 -6.85
N PHE A 197 -8.61 8.59 -7.12
CA PHE A 197 -8.10 7.30 -7.58
C PHE A 197 -8.19 6.21 -6.50
N LEU A 198 -7.94 6.54 -5.22
CA LEU A 198 -8.08 5.58 -4.13
C LEU A 198 -9.52 5.08 -4.00
N LEU A 199 -10.51 5.97 -4.11
CA LEU A 199 -11.93 5.58 -4.16
C LEU A 199 -12.22 4.69 -5.36
N ARG A 200 -11.74 5.06 -6.55
CA ARG A 200 -11.92 4.23 -7.74
C ARG A 200 -11.27 2.85 -7.60
N ILE A 201 -10.06 2.75 -7.03
CA ILE A 201 -9.41 1.48 -6.74
C ILE A 201 -10.27 0.63 -5.81
N SER A 202 -10.77 1.23 -4.72
CA SER A 202 -11.61 0.54 -3.75
C SER A 202 -12.92 0.01 -4.38
N HIS A 203 -13.61 0.81 -5.19
CA HIS A 203 -14.93 0.47 -5.74
C HIS A 203 -14.86 -0.35 -7.04
N GLU A 204 -13.95 -0.03 -7.96
CA GLU A 204 -13.92 -0.64 -9.29
C GLU A 204 -13.06 -1.91 -9.32
N ILE A 205 -11.97 -1.96 -8.53
CA ILE A 205 -11.01 -3.08 -8.50
C ILE A 205 -11.22 -3.94 -7.26
N GLY A 206 -11.37 -3.33 -6.09
CA GLY A 206 -11.78 -3.96 -4.85
C GLY A 206 -10.71 -4.72 -4.08
N PRO A 207 -9.39 -4.38 -4.11
CA PRO A 207 -8.44 -4.93 -3.18
C PRO A 207 -8.76 -4.48 -1.75
N THR A 208 -8.29 -5.22 -0.75
CA THR A 208 -8.21 -4.68 0.61
C THR A 208 -7.10 -3.62 0.64
N ILE A 209 -7.38 -2.46 1.22
CA ILE A 209 -6.41 -1.36 1.29
C ILE A 209 -6.10 -1.07 2.75
N LEU A 210 -4.84 -1.20 3.15
CA LEU A 210 -4.34 -0.68 4.42
C LEU A 210 -3.55 0.60 4.14
N TRP A 211 -4.10 1.71 4.59
CA TRP A 211 -3.63 3.05 4.27
C TRP A 211 -3.15 3.78 5.52
N VAL A 212 -1.85 4.07 5.59
CA VAL A 212 -1.28 4.93 6.62
C VAL A 212 -1.38 6.38 6.19
N GLU A 213 -1.96 7.21 7.06
CA GLU A 213 -2.14 8.64 6.82
C GLU A 213 -2.15 9.43 8.14
N HIS A 214 -1.94 10.75 8.02
CA HIS A 214 -2.01 11.68 9.14
C HIS A 214 -3.06 12.79 8.92
N ASP A 215 -3.59 12.94 7.71
CA ASP A 215 -4.67 13.87 7.37
C ASP A 215 -6.04 13.26 7.73
N MET A 216 -6.55 13.62 8.92
CA MET A 216 -7.82 13.10 9.44
C MET A 216 -9.02 13.50 8.58
N GLN A 217 -8.96 14.62 7.82
CA GLN A 217 -10.05 15.00 6.95
C GLN A 217 -10.16 14.01 5.78
N MET A 218 -9.05 13.74 5.11
CA MET A 218 -8.99 12.79 4.00
C MET A 218 -9.37 11.37 4.45
N VAL A 219 -8.89 10.97 5.63
CA VAL A 219 -9.25 9.67 6.22
C VAL A 219 -10.75 9.58 6.48
N SER A 220 -11.38 10.65 7.00
CA SER A 220 -12.83 10.70 7.22
C SER A 220 -13.65 10.60 5.93
N ASP A 221 -13.12 11.15 4.85
CA ASP A 221 -13.84 11.18 3.56
C ASP A 221 -13.72 9.83 2.79
N LEU A 222 -12.68 9.02 3.08
CA LEU A 222 -12.36 7.84 2.25
C LEU A 222 -12.44 6.51 3.00
N ALA A 223 -12.04 6.46 4.27
CA ALA A 223 -11.88 5.20 4.99
C ALA A 223 -13.23 4.62 5.47
N HIS A 224 -13.38 3.31 5.35
CA HIS A 224 -14.50 2.60 5.96
C HIS A 224 -14.34 2.51 7.48
N ARG A 225 -13.09 2.32 7.94
CA ARG A 225 -12.73 2.17 9.35
C ARG A 225 -11.31 2.68 9.58
N VAL A 226 -11.05 3.09 10.82
CA VAL A 226 -9.78 3.68 11.25
C VAL A 226 -9.23 2.92 12.45
N VAL A 227 -7.96 2.60 12.42
CA VAL A 227 -7.17 2.14 13.58
C VAL A 227 -6.23 3.26 14.00
N VAL A 228 -6.25 3.62 15.26
CA VAL A 228 -5.38 4.67 15.81
C VAL A 228 -4.26 4.04 16.61
N LEU A 229 -3.02 4.35 16.23
CA LEU A 229 -1.82 3.96 16.97
C LEU A 229 -1.24 5.15 17.72
N ASN A 230 -0.75 4.89 18.95
CA ASN A 230 0.05 5.84 19.70
C ASN A 230 1.13 5.10 20.51
N HIS A 231 2.37 5.57 20.44
CA HIS A 231 3.53 4.97 21.13
C HIS A 231 3.64 3.44 20.94
N GLY A 232 3.34 2.95 19.76
CA GLY A 232 3.41 1.53 19.40
C GLY A 232 2.19 0.69 19.77
N ALA A 233 1.18 1.24 20.42
CA ALA A 233 -0.04 0.54 20.83
C ALA A 233 -1.27 1.02 20.03
N LYS A 234 -2.24 0.13 19.81
CA LYS A 234 -3.57 0.52 19.31
C LYS A 234 -4.35 1.11 20.47
N ILE A 235 -4.83 2.36 20.32
CA ILE A 235 -5.62 3.06 21.36
C ILE A 235 -7.11 3.00 21.10
N VAL A 236 -7.53 3.03 19.84
CA VAL A 236 -8.94 2.96 19.45
C VAL A 236 -9.08 2.48 18.01
N GLU A 237 -10.24 1.91 17.70
CA GLU A 237 -10.62 1.46 16.37
C GLU A 237 -12.13 1.69 16.19
N GLY A 238 -12.55 2.20 15.02
CA GLY A 238 -13.94 2.48 14.75
C GLY A 238 -14.17 3.20 13.42
N VAL A 239 -15.39 3.68 13.21
CA VAL A 239 -15.71 4.51 12.04
C VAL A 239 -15.08 5.90 12.17
N PRO A 240 -14.71 6.56 11.05
CA PRO A 240 -13.97 7.82 11.09
C PRO A 240 -14.62 8.93 11.95
N ASP A 241 -15.94 9.07 11.91
CA ASP A 241 -16.65 10.11 12.65
C ASP A 241 -16.57 9.94 14.18
N ASP A 242 -16.57 8.69 14.66
CA ASP A 242 -16.43 8.40 16.09
C ASP A 242 -14.98 8.62 16.53
N ILE A 243 -14.02 8.24 15.70
CA ILE A 243 -12.58 8.42 15.96
C ILE A 243 -12.23 9.89 16.12
N ARG A 244 -12.75 10.77 15.27
CA ARG A 244 -12.50 12.22 15.37
C ARG A 244 -12.95 12.85 16.69
N ARG A 245 -13.94 12.25 17.34
CA ARG A 245 -14.53 12.75 18.61
C ARG A 245 -13.94 12.05 19.84
N ALA A 246 -13.16 10.99 19.64
CA ALA A 246 -12.60 10.22 20.75
C ALA A 246 -11.59 11.04 21.56
N PRO A 247 -11.78 11.19 22.88
CA PRO A 247 -10.89 11.99 23.73
C PRO A 247 -9.43 11.54 23.66
N ASP A 248 -9.19 10.24 23.63
CA ASP A 248 -7.85 9.63 23.58
C ASP A 248 -7.12 9.99 22.27
N VAL A 249 -7.86 10.10 21.14
CA VAL A 249 -7.31 10.53 19.86
C VAL A 249 -6.93 12.00 19.92
N ILE A 250 -7.82 12.85 20.42
CA ILE A 250 -7.57 14.28 20.58
C ILE A 250 -6.33 14.49 21.46
N ALA A 251 -6.23 13.79 22.60
CA ALA A 251 -5.09 13.89 23.51
C ALA A 251 -3.77 13.43 22.82
N ALA A 252 -3.81 12.35 22.04
CA ALA A 252 -2.63 11.84 21.33
C ALA A 252 -2.07 12.84 20.30
N TYR A 253 -2.94 13.63 19.64
CA TYR A 253 -2.52 14.65 18.67
C TYR A 253 -2.17 15.98 19.33
N LEU A 254 -2.87 16.42 20.37
CA LEU A 254 -2.58 17.66 21.09
C LEU A 254 -1.30 17.59 21.91
N GLY A 255 -0.95 16.42 22.44
CA GLY A 255 0.28 16.21 23.20
C GLY A 255 1.57 16.44 22.40
N GLN A 256 1.51 16.51 21.06
CA GLN A 256 2.66 16.84 20.20
C GLN A 256 2.79 18.34 19.87
N ALA A 257 1.75 19.14 20.10
CA ALA A 257 1.80 20.58 19.84
C ALA A 257 2.53 21.38 20.95
N SER A 258 3.06 20.70 21.97
CA SER A 258 3.65 21.32 23.17
C SER A 258 5.14 20.98 23.37
N VAL A 259 5.87 20.53 22.33
CA VAL A 259 7.33 20.31 22.41
C VAL A 259 8.06 21.09 21.34
#